data_b37e95b3fb7be51bdee5f177bdf5e0ec
#
_entry.id   b37e95b3fb7be51bdee5f177bdf5e0ec
#
_cell.length_a   1.000
_cell.length_b   1.000
_cell.length_c   1.000
_cell.angle_alpha   90.00
_cell.angle_beta   90.00
_cell.angle_gamma   90.00
#
_symmetry.space_group_name_H-M   'P 1'
#
loop_
_entity.id
_entity.type
_entity.pdbx_description
1 polymer ?
#
loop_
_entity_poly.entity_id
_entity_poly.type
_entity_poly.pdbx_seq_one_letter_code
_entity_poly.pdbx_strand_id
1 'polypeptide(L)'
;VPIYQALEKVGGVAEDLTWAIYRDTLIEQAEQGVDYFTVHAGVRLAFIHLTANRMTGIVSRGGSIMAKWCMAHHQENFIYTHFDEMTEILKAYDVSYSLGDGLRPGSGADANDEAQFAELRTLGELTQKAWAQDVQVMIEGPGHVPLHMVQANMTEQLKHCGEAPFYTLGPLT
;
A
#
# COMPACT_ATOMS: atom_id res chain seq x y z
N VAL A 1 9.65 2.99 5.18
CA VAL A 1 8.22 3.38 5.04
C VAL A 1 8.13 4.90 5.10
N PRO A 2 8.16 5.59 3.94
CA PRO A 2 8.34 7.05 3.88
C PRO A 2 7.24 7.85 4.59
N ILE A 3 6.02 7.32 4.61
CA ILE A 3 4.87 8.03 5.19
C ILE A 3 5.07 8.40 6.67
N TYR A 4 5.85 7.62 7.42
CA TYR A 4 6.06 7.90 8.85
C TYR A 4 6.97 9.12 9.06
N GLN A 5 8.06 9.22 8.29
CA GLN A 5 8.93 10.41 8.35
C GLN A 5 8.22 11.65 7.77
N ALA A 6 7.46 11.48 6.68
CA ALA A 6 6.65 12.57 6.14
C ALA A 6 5.63 13.09 7.16
N LEU A 7 5.01 12.18 7.93
CA LEU A 7 4.06 12.55 9.00
C LEU A 7 4.74 13.35 10.13
N GLU A 8 5.97 13.00 10.50
CA GLU A 8 6.74 13.75 11.49
C GLU A 8 7.02 15.19 11.02
N LYS A 9 7.32 15.39 9.73
CA LYS A 9 7.56 16.71 9.13
C LYS A 9 6.36 17.66 9.24
N VAL A 10 5.16 17.11 9.37
CA VAL A 10 3.91 17.88 9.56
C VAL A 10 3.38 17.79 11.00
N GLY A 11 4.24 17.51 11.97
CA GLY A 11 3.87 17.48 13.38
C GLY A 11 2.88 16.37 13.78
N GLY A 12 2.79 15.30 12.98
CA GLY A 12 1.91 14.17 13.25
C GLY A 12 0.46 14.34 12.76
N VAL A 13 0.16 15.43 12.07
CA VAL A 13 -1.19 15.72 11.54
C VAL A 13 -1.32 15.15 10.13
N ALA A 14 -2.04 14.05 9.98
CA ALA A 14 -2.15 13.35 8.69
C ALA A 14 -2.74 14.23 7.60
N GLU A 15 -3.69 15.09 7.93
CA GLU A 15 -4.38 16.01 7.02
C GLU A 15 -3.45 17.07 6.42
N ASP A 16 -2.35 17.39 7.09
CA ASP A 16 -1.36 18.37 6.62
C ASP A 16 -0.33 17.79 5.65
N LEU A 17 -0.38 16.47 5.39
CA LEU A 17 0.46 15.82 4.40
C LEU A 17 0.15 16.35 2.99
N THR A 18 1.19 16.49 2.18
CA THR A 18 1.08 16.83 0.76
C THR A 18 1.97 15.91 -0.07
N TRP A 19 1.68 15.79 -1.36
CA TRP A 19 2.56 15.11 -2.28
C TRP A 19 3.99 15.67 -2.24
N ALA A 20 4.13 16.99 -2.20
CA ALA A 20 5.45 17.64 -2.17
C ALA A 20 6.29 17.18 -0.97
N ILE A 21 5.71 17.17 0.24
CA ILE A 21 6.40 16.71 1.46
C ILE A 21 6.75 15.22 1.36
N TYR A 22 5.84 14.41 0.84
CA TYR A 22 6.06 12.98 0.67
C TYR A 22 7.14 12.70 -0.38
N ARG A 23 7.09 13.36 -1.54
CA ARG A 23 8.10 13.28 -2.61
C ARG A 23 9.50 13.65 -2.10
N ASP A 24 9.61 14.77 -1.40
CA ASP A 24 10.89 15.24 -0.86
C ASP A 24 11.45 14.25 0.19
N THR A 25 10.56 13.60 0.96
CA THR A 25 10.93 12.53 1.89
C THR A 25 11.42 11.28 1.16
N LEU A 26 10.79 10.90 0.04
CA LEU A 26 11.27 9.79 -0.79
C LEU A 26 12.67 10.05 -1.32
N ILE A 27 12.92 11.24 -1.86
CA ILE A 27 14.23 11.61 -2.40
C ILE A 27 15.28 11.60 -1.30
N GLU A 28 14.99 12.21 -0.15
CA GLU A 28 15.89 12.22 1.01
C GLU A 28 16.27 10.81 1.48
N GLN A 29 15.31 9.88 1.56
CA GLN A 29 15.58 8.49 1.94
C GLN A 29 16.31 7.72 0.83
N ALA A 30 16.00 7.98 -0.44
CA ALA A 30 16.71 7.37 -1.57
C ALA A 30 18.18 7.79 -1.59
N GLU A 31 18.50 9.05 -1.32
CA GLU A 31 19.86 9.56 -1.18
C GLU A 31 20.63 8.92 -0.01
N GLN A 32 19.93 8.45 1.02
CA GLN A 32 20.49 7.69 2.13
C GLN A 32 20.80 6.23 1.77
N GLY A 33 20.42 5.77 0.58
CA GLY A 33 20.76 4.45 0.06
C GLY A 33 19.83 3.32 0.50
N VAL A 34 18.52 3.57 0.60
CA VAL A 34 17.53 2.50 0.84
C VAL A 34 17.37 1.63 -0.41
N ASP A 35 17.12 0.34 -0.21
CA ASP A 35 16.96 -0.62 -1.32
C ASP A 35 15.51 -0.69 -1.82
N TYR A 36 14.54 -0.42 -0.95
CA TYR A 36 13.13 -0.42 -1.32
C TYR A 36 12.28 0.48 -0.43
N PHE A 37 11.14 0.93 -0.95
CA PHE A 37 10.13 1.67 -0.20
C PHE A 37 8.85 0.87 -0.05
N THR A 38 8.34 0.76 1.17
CA THR A 38 6.95 0.33 1.39
C THR A 38 6.03 1.55 1.27
N VAL A 39 5.13 1.51 0.28
CA VAL A 39 4.20 2.60 -0.02
C VAL A 39 2.75 2.09 -0.01
N HIS A 40 1.83 2.89 0.53
CA HIS A 40 0.42 2.53 0.69
C HIS A 40 -0.44 3.16 -0.43
N ALA A 41 -0.07 2.87 -1.68
CA ALA A 41 -0.71 3.42 -2.86
C ALA A 41 -2.08 2.81 -3.19
N GLY A 42 -2.38 1.63 -2.66
CA GLY A 42 -3.64 0.91 -2.91
C GLY A 42 -4.80 1.32 -2.00
N VAL A 43 -4.55 2.16 -0.98
CA VAL A 43 -5.59 2.70 -0.10
C VAL A 43 -6.30 3.84 -0.84
N ARG A 44 -7.32 3.49 -1.61
CA ARG A 44 -8.05 4.44 -2.46
C ARG A 44 -9.32 4.95 -1.78
N LEU A 45 -9.69 6.20 -2.08
CA LEU A 45 -10.90 6.83 -1.54
C LEU A 45 -12.14 5.94 -1.72
N ALA A 46 -12.30 5.34 -2.90
CA ALA A 46 -13.41 4.45 -3.22
C ALA A 46 -13.47 3.15 -2.38
N PHE A 47 -12.36 2.76 -1.74
CA PHE A 47 -12.30 1.49 -0.99
C PHE A 47 -12.46 1.68 0.53
N ILE A 48 -12.30 2.89 1.04
CA ILE A 48 -12.34 3.16 2.47
C ILE A 48 -13.69 2.76 3.08
N HIS A 49 -14.80 3.02 2.39
CA HIS A 49 -16.13 2.65 2.86
C HIS A 49 -16.33 1.12 2.98
N LEU A 50 -15.59 0.33 2.21
CA LEU A 50 -15.65 -1.14 2.29
C LEU A 50 -15.16 -1.68 3.63
N THR A 51 -14.40 -0.89 4.38
CA THR A 51 -13.90 -1.27 5.71
C THR A 51 -14.86 -0.93 6.86
N ALA A 52 -15.97 -0.26 6.57
CA ALA A 52 -16.90 0.25 7.60
C ALA A 52 -17.53 -0.85 8.46
N ASN A 53 -17.75 -2.04 7.89
CA ASN A 53 -18.35 -3.18 8.57
C ASN A 53 -17.32 -4.19 9.11
N ARG A 54 -16.02 -3.88 9.03
CA ARG A 54 -14.98 -4.75 9.56
C ARG A 54 -14.99 -4.80 11.07
N MET A 55 -14.63 -5.96 11.62
CA MET A 55 -14.42 -6.16 13.05
C MET A 55 -13.30 -5.25 13.58
N THR A 56 -12.21 -5.11 12.81
CA THR A 56 -11.01 -4.38 13.23
C THR A 56 -10.74 -3.10 12.43
N GLY A 57 -11.57 -2.77 11.44
CA GLY A 57 -11.40 -1.58 10.60
C GLY A 57 -10.10 -1.62 9.78
N ILE A 58 -9.31 -0.55 9.81
CA ILE A 58 -8.02 -0.43 9.12
C ILE A 58 -6.90 -0.56 10.15
N VAL A 59 -6.24 -1.71 10.20
CA VAL A 59 -5.18 -2.01 11.19
C VAL A 59 -3.79 -1.58 10.73
N SER A 60 -3.58 -1.37 9.45
CA SER A 60 -2.33 -0.85 8.92
C SER A 60 -2.14 0.60 9.35
N ARG A 61 -1.00 0.91 10.00
CA ARG A 61 -0.68 2.29 10.39
C ARG A 61 -0.58 3.23 9.19
N GLY A 62 0.15 2.85 8.16
CA GLY A 62 0.27 3.64 6.93
C GLY A 62 -1.07 3.72 6.17
N GLY A 63 -1.82 2.62 6.13
CA GLY A 63 -3.16 2.59 5.55
C GLY A 63 -4.13 3.52 6.25
N SER A 64 -4.13 3.55 7.58
CA SER A 64 -5.01 4.45 8.35
C SER A 64 -4.66 5.93 8.20
N ILE A 65 -3.36 6.26 8.09
CA ILE A 65 -2.91 7.64 7.80
C ILE A 65 -3.46 8.10 6.45
N MET A 66 -3.30 7.29 5.40
CA MET A 66 -3.79 7.64 4.07
C MET A 66 -5.31 7.66 3.98
N ALA A 67 -6.00 6.73 4.65
CA ALA A 67 -7.46 6.75 4.73
C ALA A 67 -7.98 8.03 5.40
N LYS A 68 -7.36 8.45 6.49
CA LYS A 68 -7.68 9.70 7.18
C LYS A 68 -7.48 10.91 6.27
N TRP A 69 -6.36 10.96 5.55
CA TRP A 69 -6.08 12.01 4.58
C TRP A 69 -7.15 12.10 3.48
N CYS A 70 -7.46 10.95 2.85
CA CYS A 70 -8.46 10.87 1.79
C CYS A 70 -9.84 11.36 2.25
N MET A 71 -10.26 10.97 3.46
CA MET A 71 -11.54 11.38 4.02
C MET A 71 -11.58 12.86 4.38
N ALA A 72 -10.50 13.40 4.95
CA ALA A 72 -10.43 14.81 5.33
C ALA A 72 -10.50 15.75 4.11
N HIS A 73 -9.85 15.35 3.01
CA HIS A 73 -9.78 16.17 1.80
C HIS A 73 -10.84 15.82 0.75
N HIS A 74 -11.59 14.72 0.92
CA HIS A 74 -12.50 14.18 -0.09
C HIS A 74 -11.79 13.99 -1.45
N GLN A 75 -10.53 13.56 -1.41
CA GLN A 75 -9.66 13.38 -2.58
C GLN A 75 -9.04 12.00 -2.59
N GLU A 76 -8.68 11.55 -3.80
CA GLU A 76 -7.95 10.30 -3.98
C GLU A 76 -6.55 10.40 -3.35
N ASN A 77 -6.07 9.27 -2.83
CA ASN A 77 -4.75 9.11 -2.25
C ASN A 77 -3.66 9.68 -3.18
N PHE A 78 -2.90 10.66 -2.71
CA PHE A 78 -1.86 11.31 -3.51
C PHE A 78 -0.73 10.34 -3.91
N ILE A 79 -0.48 9.29 -3.14
CA ILE A 79 0.50 8.26 -3.51
C ILE A 79 0.03 7.48 -4.74
N TYR A 80 -1.27 7.23 -4.86
CA TYR A 80 -1.86 6.62 -6.05
C TYR A 80 -1.83 7.55 -7.25
N THR A 81 -2.26 8.81 -7.08
CA THR A 81 -2.37 9.77 -8.20
C THR A 81 -1.02 10.20 -8.76
N HIS A 82 0.04 10.18 -7.95
CA HIS A 82 1.42 10.51 -8.35
C HIS A 82 2.31 9.27 -8.50
N PHE A 83 1.71 8.10 -8.71
CA PHE A 83 2.48 6.85 -8.78
C PHE A 83 3.50 6.85 -9.92
N ASP A 84 3.18 7.41 -11.07
CA ASP A 84 4.10 7.47 -12.21
C ASP A 84 5.30 8.39 -11.90
N GLU A 85 5.08 9.57 -11.29
CA GLU A 85 6.14 10.47 -10.85
C GLU A 85 7.02 9.82 -9.76
N MET A 86 6.40 9.11 -8.82
CA MET A 86 7.13 8.34 -7.80
C MET A 86 8.00 7.24 -8.42
N THR A 87 7.48 6.55 -9.44
CA THR A 87 8.20 5.49 -10.17
C THR A 87 9.44 6.05 -10.89
N GLU A 88 9.36 7.26 -11.45
CA GLU A 88 10.52 7.94 -12.05
C GLU A 88 11.62 8.19 -11.01
N ILE A 89 11.24 8.59 -9.78
CA ILE A 89 12.19 8.78 -8.68
C ILE A 89 12.84 7.44 -8.32
N LEU A 90 12.07 6.38 -8.12
CA LEU A 90 12.60 5.07 -7.76
C LEU A 90 13.56 4.54 -8.84
N LYS A 91 13.20 4.71 -10.10
CA LYS A 91 14.07 4.34 -11.23
C LYS A 91 15.40 5.10 -11.19
N ALA A 92 15.37 6.40 -10.91
CA ALA A 92 16.57 7.23 -10.89
C ALA A 92 17.57 6.83 -9.79
N TYR A 93 17.07 6.30 -8.67
CA TYR A 93 17.88 5.88 -7.52
C TYR A 93 18.06 4.36 -7.41
N ASP A 94 17.56 3.58 -8.38
CA ASP A 94 17.60 2.11 -8.36
C ASP A 94 16.94 1.52 -7.10
N VAL A 95 15.78 2.06 -6.73
CA VAL A 95 14.99 1.64 -5.55
C VAL A 95 13.80 0.81 -6.00
N SER A 96 13.53 -0.29 -5.30
CA SER A 96 12.37 -1.16 -5.57
C SER A 96 11.12 -0.74 -4.81
N TYR A 97 9.95 -1.16 -5.30
CA TYR A 97 8.71 -1.06 -4.53
C TYR A 97 8.48 -2.27 -3.62
N SER A 98 8.02 -1.99 -2.41
CA SER A 98 7.19 -2.87 -1.60
C SER A 98 5.79 -2.26 -1.56
N LEU A 99 4.86 -2.78 -2.37
CA LEU A 99 3.48 -2.28 -2.41
C LEU A 99 2.73 -2.78 -1.18
N GLY A 100 2.51 -1.86 -0.23
CA GLY A 100 1.96 -2.17 1.08
C GLY A 100 0.47 -2.47 1.07
N ASP A 101 0.03 -3.41 1.89
CA ASP A 101 -1.37 -3.79 2.08
C ASP A 101 -2.05 -2.94 3.17
N GLY A 102 -2.31 -1.68 2.86
CA GLY A 102 -2.93 -0.73 3.77
C GLY A 102 -4.35 -1.11 4.22
N LEU A 103 -5.05 -1.95 3.46
CA LEU A 103 -6.39 -2.46 3.75
C LEU A 103 -6.37 -3.95 4.13
N ARG A 104 -5.25 -4.48 4.63
CA ARG A 104 -5.17 -5.86 5.13
C ARG A 104 -6.17 -6.10 6.27
N PRO A 105 -6.73 -7.33 6.41
CA PRO A 105 -7.58 -7.66 7.54
C PRO A 105 -6.76 -7.71 8.83
N GLY A 106 -7.38 -7.35 9.96
CA GLY A 106 -6.80 -7.46 11.30
C GLY A 106 -7.31 -8.66 12.11
N SER A 107 -8.23 -9.42 11.54
CA SER A 107 -8.81 -10.61 12.17
C SER A 107 -9.25 -11.61 11.12
N GLY A 108 -9.44 -12.87 11.51
CA GLY A 108 -9.98 -13.90 10.64
C GLY A 108 -11.40 -13.59 10.14
N ALA A 109 -12.17 -12.79 10.88
CA ALA A 109 -13.51 -12.38 10.49
C ALA A 109 -13.53 -11.45 9.25
N ASP A 110 -12.45 -10.67 9.07
CA ASP A 110 -12.31 -9.71 7.97
C ASP A 110 -11.49 -10.29 6.80
N ALA A 111 -10.94 -11.49 6.96
CA ALA A 111 -10.05 -12.12 5.97
C ALA A 111 -10.74 -12.33 4.62
N ASN A 112 -10.03 -12.01 3.54
CA ASN A 112 -10.50 -12.15 2.16
C ASN A 112 -11.79 -11.36 1.87
N ASP A 113 -11.98 -10.23 2.54
CA ASP A 113 -13.11 -9.35 2.27
C ASP A 113 -12.92 -8.52 0.99
N GLU A 114 -13.93 -7.78 0.61
CA GLU A 114 -13.89 -6.97 -0.61
C GLU A 114 -12.87 -5.84 -0.53
N ALA A 115 -12.67 -5.22 0.63
CA ALA A 115 -11.66 -4.17 0.82
C ALA A 115 -10.25 -4.70 0.55
N GLN A 116 -9.91 -5.86 1.10
CA GLN A 116 -8.63 -6.52 0.87
C GLN A 116 -8.40 -6.81 -0.62
N PHE A 117 -9.38 -7.41 -1.29
CA PHE A 117 -9.24 -7.76 -2.70
C PHE A 117 -9.33 -6.57 -3.65
N ALA A 118 -10.06 -5.52 -3.30
CA ALA A 118 -10.06 -4.27 -4.06
C ALA A 118 -8.66 -3.63 -4.06
N GLU A 119 -8.02 -3.56 -2.91
CA GLU A 119 -6.63 -3.11 -2.82
C GLU A 119 -5.70 -4.02 -3.63
N LEU A 120 -5.80 -5.34 -3.49
CA LEU A 120 -4.95 -6.30 -4.22
C LEU A 120 -5.03 -6.10 -5.74
N ARG A 121 -6.21 -5.89 -6.29
CA ARG A 121 -6.40 -5.59 -7.72
C ARG A 121 -5.67 -4.31 -8.12
N THR A 122 -5.77 -3.26 -7.32
CA THR A 122 -5.04 -2.01 -7.56
C THR A 122 -3.52 -2.22 -7.48
N LEU A 123 -3.03 -2.99 -6.51
CA LEU A 123 -1.61 -3.31 -6.42
C LEU A 123 -1.11 -4.06 -7.66
N GLY A 124 -1.93 -4.93 -8.24
CA GLY A 124 -1.64 -5.58 -9.51
C GLY A 124 -1.52 -4.60 -10.68
N GLU A 125 -2.44 -3.63 -10.79
CA GLU A 125 -2.37 -2.57 -11.80
C GLU A 125 -1.11 -1.71 -11.64
N LEU A 126 -0.78 -1.32 -10.41
CA LEU A 126 0.41 -0.53 -10.11
C LEU A 126 1.70 -1.31 -10.39
N THR A 127 1.71 -2.62 -10.16
CA THR A 127 2.82 -3.50 -10.50
C THR A 127 3.14 -3.44 -11.99
N GLN A 128 2.12 -3.53 -12.86
CA GLN A 128 2.31 -3.43 -14.30
C GLN A 128 2.88 -2.07 -14.72
N LYS A 129 2.42 -0.99 -14.10
CA LYS A 129 2.96 0.36 -14.33
C LYS A 129 4.44 0.47 -13.94
N ALA A 130 4.82 -0.06 -12.79
CA ALA A 130 6.20 -0.03 -12.31
C ALA A 130 7.12 -0.86 -13.22
N TRP A 131 6.69 -2.08 -13.59
CA TRP A 131 7.45 -2.94 -14.50
C TRP A 131 7.63 -2.32 -15.89
N ALA A 132 6.62 -1.60 -16.40
CA ALA A 132 6.74 -0.89 -17.68
C ALA A 132 7.82 0.21 -17.66
N GLN A 133 8.26 0.63 -16.48
CA GLN A 133 9.35 1.58 -16.26
C GLN A 133 10.63 0.92 -15.71
N ASP A 134 10.74 -0.41 -15.76
CA ASP A 134 11.88 -1.19 -15.26
C ASP A 134 12.12 -1.07 -13.74
N VAL A 135 11.09 -0.79 -12.94
CA VAL A 135 11.17 -0.75 -11.48
C VAL A 135 10.66 -2.06 -10.89
N GLN A 136 11.46 -2.69 -10.04
CA GLN A 136 11.12 -3.94 -9.38
C GLN A 136 10.02 -3.75 -8.33
N VAL A 137 9.18 -4.76 -8.17
CA VAL A 137 8.04 -4.76 -7.24
C VAL A 137 8.00 -6.04 -6.45
N MET A 138 7.75 -5.93 -5.15
CA MET A 138 7.18 -7.00 -4.32
C MET A 138 5.88 -6.49 -3.71
N ILE A 139 4.93 -7.40 -3.47
CA ILE A 139 3.61 -7.07 -2.94
C ILE A 139 3.49 -7.63 -1.52
N GLU A 140 3.06 -6.77 -0.60
CA GLU A 140 2.70 -7.19 0.75
C GLU A 140 1.31 -7.82 0.75
N GLY A 141 1.22 -9.00 1.34
CA GLY A 141 -0.03 -9.72 1.54
C GLY A 141 -0.42 -9.80 3.02
N PRO A 142 -1.65 -10.20 3.30
CA PRO A 142 -2.20 -10.17 4.65
C PRO A 142 -1.61 -11.25 5.56
N GLY A 143 -1.59 -10.96 6.87
CA GLY A 143 -1.14 -11.88 7.90
C GLY A 143 -2.25 -12.51 8.75
N HIS A 144 -3.50 -12.08 8.61
CA HIS A 144 -4.63 -12.55 9.42
C HIS A 144 -5.61 -13.39 8.60
N VAL A 145 -5.08 -14.22 7.71
CA VAL A 145 -5.87 -15.15 6.89
C VAL A 145 -5.84 -16.53 7.53
N PRO A 146 -6.99 -17.14 7.83
CA PRO A 146 -7.04 -18.52 8.31
C PRO A 146 -6.40 -19.49 7.32
N LEU A 147 -5.74 -20.54 7.83
CA LEU A 147 -4.96 -21.47 7.02
C LEU A 147 -5.74 -22.04 5.82
N HIS A 148 -7.02 -22.38 6.01
CA HIS A 148 -7.87 -22.92 4.95
C HIS A 148 -8.21 -21.91 3.84
N MET A 149 -7.99 -20.61 4.06
CA MET A 149 -8.25 -19.54 3.08
C MET A 149 -6.98 -19.09 2.33
N VAL A 150 -5.81 -19.59 2.69
CA VAL A 150 -4.53 -19.18 2.09
C VAL A 150 -4.49 -19.48 0.59
N GLN A 151 -4.98 -20.67 0.19
CA GLN A 151 -4.99 -21.05 -1.23
C GLN A 151 -5.85 -20.09 -2.07
N ALA A 152 -7.03 -19.71 -1.58
CA ALA A 152 -7.89 -18.74 -2.27
C ALA A 152 -7.21 -17.37 -2.39
N ASN A 153 -6.55 -16.92 -1.32
CA ASN A 153 -5.81 -15.67 -1.30
C ASN A 153 -4.67 -15.67 -2.35
N MET A 154 -3.87 -16.74 -2.39
CA MET A 154 -2.81 -16.89 -3.39
C MET A 154 -3.34 -16.95 -4.81
N THR A 155 -4.47 -17.61 -5.04
CA THR A 155 -5.11 -17.66 -6.37
C THR A 155 -5.48 -16.26 -6.86
N GLU A 156 -6.06 -15.43 -6.01
CA GLU A 156 -6.40 -14.04 -6.36
C GLU A 156 -5.13 -13.19 -6.61
N GLN A 157 -4.07 -13.39 -5.82
CA GLN A 157 -2.80 -12.71 -6.03
C GLN A 157 -2.20 -13.06 -7.40
N LEU A 158 -2.07 -14.33 -7.72
CA LEU A 158 -1.52 -14.79 -9.00
C LEU A 158 -2.33 -14.27 -10.19
N LYS A 159 -3.65 -14.25 -10.06
CA LYS A 159 -4.57 -13.80 -11.10
C LYS A 159 -4.43 -12.29 -11.39
N HIS A 160 -4.27 -11.47 -10.36
CA HIS A 160 -4.30 -10.01 -10.50
C HIS A 160 -2.93 -9.36 -10.54
N CYS A 161 -1.91 -9.98 -9.97
CA CYS A 161 -0.60 -9.35 -9.76
C CYS A 161 0.52 -9.90 -10.66
N GLY A 162 0.19 -10.72 -11.68
CA GLY A 162 1.16 -11.16 -12.69
C GLY A 162 2.34 -11.94 -12.12
N GLU A 163 2.11 -12.74 -11.06
CA GLU A 163 3.13 -13.52 -10.37
C GLU A 163 4.23 -12.68 -9.69
N ALA A 164 3.97 -11.39 -9.39
CA ALA A 164 4.89 -10.57 -8.63
C ALA A 164 5.25 -11.23 -7.28
N PRO A 165 6.50 -11.10 -6.80
CA PRO A 165 6.88 -11.56 -5.48
C PRO A 165 5.89 -11.11 -4.40
N PHE A 166 5.44 -12.05 -3.57
CA PHE A 166 4.38 -11.85 -2.59
C PHE A 166 4.86 -12.31 -1.21
N TYR A 167 4.84 -11.42 -0.22
CA TYR A 167 5.22 -11.75 1.14
C TYR A 167 4.07 -11.48 2.11
N THR A 168 3.98 -12.28 3.15
CA THR A 168 2.89 -12.23 4.15
C THR A 168 3.45 -12.37 5.55
N LEU A 169 2.63 -12.04 6.56
CA LEU A 169 2.98 -12.24 7.97
C LEU A 169 2.80 -13.71 8.44
N GLY A 170 2.28 -14.57 7.58
CA GLY A 170 1.93 -15.94 7.91
C GLY A 170 0.45 -16.11 8.27
N PRO A 171 -0.10 -17.31 8.09
CA PRO A 171 -1.52 -17.58 8.34
C PRO A 171 -1.84 -17.70 9.83
N LEU A 172 -3.12 -17.52 10.15
CA LEU A 172 -3.67 -17.93 11.45
C LEU A 172 -3.86 -19.46 11.48
N THR A 173 -3.40 -20.09 12.55
CA THR A 173 -3.52 -21.53 12.80
C THR A 173 -4.54 -21.83 13.89
#